data_65c8021f27a910765b10231f8878bb1f
#
_entry.id   65c8021f27a910765b10231f8878bb1f
#
_cell.length_a   1.000
_cell.length_b   1.000
_cell.length_c   1.000
_cell.angle_alpha   90.00
_cell.angle_beta   90.00
_cell.angle_gamma   90.00
#
_symmetry.space_group_name_H-M   'P 1'
#
loop_
_entity.id
_entity.type
_entity.pdbx_description
1 polymer ?
#
loop_
_entity_poly.entity_id
_entity_poly.type
_entity_poly.pdbx_seq_one_letter_code
_entity_poly.pdbx_strand_id
1 'polypeptide(L)'
;MYLQVILVSLGLGVLLEQSIVLMTIVKFAGAAFLIYLGIQAIRHRNDAVKELGEVKPIGALRSVLEGVVVGVTNPKTIVFFLAILPQFVVHNDTPLGVQMLVLGAIFIALGMIFDSLYALGAGAARQWFGRSPKRLSNLGVVGGVAMIGLGVGLAATGTHD
;
A
#
# COMPACT_ATOMS: atom_id res chain seq x y z
N MET A 1 3.24 10.19 -0.41
CA MET A 1 3.89 8.98 -0.94
C MET A 1 5.35 9.20 -1.34
N TYR A 2 5.71 10.18 -2.20
CA TYR A 2 7.14 10.39 -2.56
C TYR A 2 8.07 10.61 -1.37
N LEU A 3 7.67 11.40 -0.36
CA LEU A 3 8.47 11.61 0.84
C LEU A 3 8.77 10.30 1.57
N GLN A 4 7.80 9.40 1.65
CA GLN A 4 7.97 8.08 2.26
C GLN A 4 8.96 7.22 1.46
N VAL A 5 8.84 7.22 0.12
CA VAL A 5 9.79 6.50 -0.74
C VAL A 5 11.21 7.04 -0.58
N ILE A 6 11.37 8.38 -0.53
CA ILE A 6 12.67 9.00 -0.31
C ILE A 6 13.26 8.60 1.05
N LEU A 7 12.47 8.69 2.12
CA LEU A 7 12.90 8.31 3.47
C LEU A 7 13.27 6.82 3.55
N VAL A 8 12.46 5.96 2.93
CA VAL A 8 12.74 4.52 2.85
C VAL A 8 13.99 4.25 2.04
N SER A 9 14.16 4.90 0.88
CA SER A 9 15.32 4.70 0.00
C SER A 9 16.63 5.15 0.66
N LEU A 10 16.61 6.30 1.35
CA LEU A 10 17.78 6.85 2.04
C LEU A 10 18.11 6.08 3.32
N GLY A 11 17.08 5.67 4.07
CA GLY A 11 17.29 4.97 5.35
C GLY A 11 17.60 3.49 5.18
N LEU A 12 16.92 2.81 4.26
CA LEU A 12 17.11 1.37 4.05
C LEU A 12 18.24 1.04 3.10
N GLY A 13 18.51 1.87 2.09
CA GLY A 13 19.60 1.60 1.14
C GLY A 13 20.91 1.33 1.87
N VAL A 14 21.20 2.15 2.87
CA VAL A 14 22.43 2.01 3.69
C VAL A 14 22.36 0.81 4.66
N LEU A 15 21.17 0.51 5.20
CA LEU A 15 21.03 -0.56 6.20
C LEU A 15 20.93 -1.96 5.58
N LEU A 16 20.31 -2.08 4.40
CA LEU A 16 20.10 -3.37 3.74
C LEU A 16 21.35 -3.87 3.02
N GLU A 17 22.21 -2.97 2.54
CA GLU A 17 23.52 -3.34 1.98
C GLU A 17 24.45 -3.97 3.04
N GLN A 18 24.19 -3.75 4.31
CA GLN A 18 25.08 -4.15 5.40
C GLN A 18 24.66 -5.41 6.16
N SER A 19 23.42 -5.93 6.01
CA SER A 19 22.97 -7.05 6.82
C SER A 19 21.83 -7.88 6.22
N ILE A 20 22.15 -9.10 5.81
CA ILE A 20 21.16 -10.13 5.40
C ILE A 20 20.14 -10.40 6.52
N VAL A 21 20.56 -10.35 7.77
CA VAL A 21 19.70 -10.57 8.94
C VAL A 21 18.65 -9.48 9.02
N LEU A 22 19.03 -8.20 8.84
CA LEU A 22 18.10 -7.08 8.89
C LEU A 22 17.06 -7.17 7.75
N MET A 23 17.52 -7.53 6.55
CA MET A 23 16.62 -7.74 5.41
C MET A 23 15.61 -8.86 5.69
N THR A 24 16.04 -9.94 6.28
CA THR A 24 15.17 -11.06 6.68
C THR A 24 14.14 -10.63 7.72
N ILE A 25 14.54 -9.86 8.74
CA ILE A 25 13.61 -9.32 9.75
C ILE A 25 12.56 -8.41 9.09
N VAL A 26 13.00 -7.45 8.26
CA VAL A 26 12.10 -6.52 7.56
C VAL A 26 11.11 -7.27 6.68
N LYS A 27 11.57 -8.28 5.95
CA LYS A 27 10.74 -9.13 5.10
C LYS A 27 9.65 -9.84 5.89
N PHE A 28 10.00 -10.55 6.96
CA PHE A 28 9.00 -11.30 7.75
C PHE A 28 8.07 -10.38 8.54
N ALA A 29 8.57 -9.26 9.07
CA ALA A 29 7.74 -8.25 9.71
C ALA A 29 6.75 -7.63 8.71
N GLY A 30 7.19 -7.32 7.50
CA GLY A 30 6.35 -6.81 6.42
C GLY A 30 5.29 -7.84 5.97
N ALA A 31 5.67 -9.10 5.81
CA ALA A 31 4.76 -10.19 5.49
C ALA A 31 3.66 -10.35 6.56
N ALA A 32 4.05 -10.39 7.85
CA ALA A 32 3.11 -10.47 8.96
C ALA A 32 2.17 -9.26 9.01
N PHE A 33 2.69 -8.06 8.73
CA PHE A 33 1.91 -6.84 8.67
C PHE A 33 0.89 -6.85 7.52
N LEU A 34 1.28 -7.31 6.33
CA LEU A 34 0.35 -7.46 5.19
C LEU A 34 -0.78 -8.45 5.50
N ILE A 35 -0.44 -9.59 6.12
CA ILE A 35 -1.44 -10.57 6.56
C ILE A 35 -2.38 -9.95 7.59
N TYR A 36 -1.85 -9.23 8.58
CA TYR A 36 -2.65 -8.51 9.58
C TYR A 36 -3.61 -7.53 8.93
N LEU A 37 -3.14 -6.70 7.99
CA LEU A 37 -3.99 -5.75 7.26
C LEU A 37 -5.06 -6.43 6.42
N GLY A 38 -4.72 -7.55 5.79
CA GLY A 38 -5.68 -8.35 5.03
C GLY A 38 -6.81 -8.90 5.92
N ILE A 39 -6.46 -9.44 7.08
CA ILE A 39 -7.44 -9.90 8.07
C ILE A 39 -8.30 -8.73 8.55
N GLN A 40 -7.69 -7.58 8.85
CA GLN A 40 -8.42 -6.38 9.28
C GLN A 40 -9.39 -5.89 8.21
N ALA A 41 -8.98 -5.87 6.94
CA ALA A 41 -9.84 -5.49 5.82
C ALA A 41 -11.07 -6.41 5.71
N ILE A 42 -10.89 -7.71 5.92
CA ILE A 42 -12.00 -8.68 5.91
C ILE A 42 -12.90 -8.48 7.13
N ARG A 43 -12.35 -8.25 8.31
CA ARG A 43 -13.13 -8.09 9.56
C ARG A 43 -13.97 -6.82 9.55
N HIS A 44 -13.40 -5.70 9.09
CA HIS A 44 -14.04 -4.38 9.08
C HIS A 44 -14.71 -4.05 7.73
N ARG A 45 -14.95 -5.03 6.86
CA ARG A 45 -15.56 -4.85 5.53
C ARG A 45 -16.91 -4.14 5.54
N ASN A 46 -17.65 -4.25 6.65
CA ASN A 46 -18.97 -3.64 6.78
C ASN A 46 -18.93 -2.21 7.35
N ASP A 47 -17.81 -1.77 7.91
CA ASP A 47 -17.69 -0.42 8.48
C ASP A 47 -17.65 0.65 7.38
N ALA A 48 -16.99 0.37 6.26
CA ALA A 48 -17.01 1.21 5.07
C ALA A 48 -18.44 1.44 4.52
N VAL A 49 -19.35 0.51 4.77
CA VAL A 49 -20.76 0.65 4.36
C VAL A 49 -21.50 1.66 5.24
N LYS A 50 -21.17 1.72 6.53
CA LYS A 50 -21.81 2.63 7.49
C LYS A 50 -21.36 4.08 7.26
N GLU A 51 -20.10 4.29 6.87
CA GLU A 51 -19.52 5.62 6.64
C GLU A 51 -20.06 6.32 5.37
N LEU A 52 -20.60 5.58 4.41
CA LEU A 52 -21.16 6.16 3.17
C LEU A 52 -22.37 7.08 3.39
N GLY A 53 -23.01 7.03 4.56
CA GLY A 53 -24.21 7.81 4.90
C GLY A 53 -23.95 9.27 5.31
N GLU A 54 -22.73 9.65 5.70
CA GLU A 54 -22.44 10.91 6.39
C GLU A 54 -21.40 11.82 5.71
N VAL A 55 -21.09 11.62 4.44
CA VAL A 55 -20.05 12.44 3.77
C VAL A 55 -20.57 13.86 3.52
N LYS A 56 -20.18 14.81 4.39
CA LYS A 56 -20.34 16.24 4.10
C LYS A 56 -19.33 16.64 3.01
N PRO A 57 -19.77 17.40 1.99
CA PRO A 57 -18.86 17.91 0.97
C PRO A 57 -17.82 18.83 1.62
N ILE A 58 -16.55 18.44 1.55
CA ILE A 58 -15.40 19.26 1.97
C ILE A 58 -14.81 19.95 0.74
N GLY A 59 -14.31 21.18 0.93
CA GLY A 59 -13.69 21.94 -0.16
C GLY A 59 -12.49 21.21 -0.76
N ALA A 60 -12.27 21.34 -2.06
CA ALA A 60 -11.22 20.61 -2.79
C ALA A 60 -9.82 20.79 -2.18
N LEU A 61 -9.45 22.00 -1.78
CA LEU A 61 -8.16 22.28 -1.16
C LEU A 61 -7.98 21.51 0.17
N ARG A 62 -9.02 21.48 1.00
CA ARG A 62 -8.99 20.76 2.27
C ARG A 62 -8.89 19.25 2.02
N SER A 63 -9.62 18.71 1.04
CA SER A 63 -9.53 17.30 0.65
C SER A 63 -8.10 16.92 0.21
N VAL A 64 -7.45 17.79 -0.58
CA VAL A 64 -6.06 17.58 -1.01
C VAL A 64 -5.11 17.59 0.18
N LEU A 65 -5.22 18.58 1.07
CA LEU A 65 -4.37 18.67 2.26
C LEU A 65 -4.54 17.47 3.19
N GLU A 66 -5.78 17.08 3.47
CA GLU A 66 -6.08 15.89 4.28
C GLU A 66 -5.53 14.62 3.62
N GLY A 67 -5.69 14.47 2.28
CA GLY A 67 -5.13 13.36 1.53
C GLY A 67 -3.59 13.32 1.57
N VAL A 68 -2.92 14.46 1.49
CA VAL A 68 -1.46 14.56 1.61
C VAL A 68 -1.02 14.17 3.01
N VAL A 69 -1.65 14.71 4.05
CA VAL A 69 -1.32 14.39 5.45
C VAL A 69 -1.49 12.89 5.70
N VAL A 70 -2.64 12.34 5.37
CA VAL A 70 -2.91 10.90 5.51
C VAL A 70 -1.92 10.07 4.68
N GLY A 71 -1.66 10.48 3.44
CA GLY A 71 -0.71 9.78 2.56
C GLY A 71 0.71 9.75 3.11
N VAL A 72 1.17 10.83 3.75
CA VAL A 72 2.53 10.92 4.32
C VAL A 72 2.64 10.20 5.66
N THR A 73 1.61 10.30 6.49
CA THR A 73 1.63 9.73 7.85
C THR A 73 1.12 8.29 7.92
N ASN A 74 0.67 7.72 6.82
CA ASN A 74 0.10 6.38 6.80
C ASN A 74 1.18 5.31 7.02
N PRO A 75 1.22 4.66 8.19
CA PRO A 75 2.24 3.66 8.50
C PRO A 75 2.12 2.42 7.60
N LYS A 76 0.92 2.13 7.10
CA LYS A 76 0.66 1.03 6.19
C LYS A 76 1.50 1.17 4.90
N THR A 77 1.54 2.38 4.33
CA THR A 77 2.29 2.63 3.09
C THR A 77 3.79 2.55 3.32
N ILE A 78 4.27 3.04 4.48
CA ILE A 78 5.67 2.95 4.85
C ILE A 78 6.10 1.48 4.96
N VAL A 79 5.38 0.69 5.75
CA VAL A 79 5.69 -0.74 5.95
C VAL A 79 5.57 -1.51 4.63
N PHE A 80 4.58 -1.19 3.80
CA PHE A 80 4.45 -1.80 2.48
C PHE A 80 5.68 -1.53 1.60
N PHE A 81 6.15 -0.28 1.51
CA PHE A 81 7.34 0.04 0.72
C PHE A 81 8.60 -0.62 1.29
N LEU A 82 8.76 -0.63 2.62
CA LEU A 82 9.86 -1.31 3.28
C LEU A 82 9.91 -2.81 2.96
N ALA A 83 8.75 -3.46 2.89
CA ALA A 83 8.66 -4.89 2.67
C ALA A 83 8.74 -5.29 1.18
N ILE A 84 8.16 -4.48 0.30
CA ILE A 84 7.93 -4.86 -1.09
C ILE A 84 9.01 -4.31 -2.03
N LEU A 85 9.40 -3.02 -1.92
CA LEU A 85 10.36 -2.44 -2.87
C LEU A 85 11.69 -3.20 -2.96
N PRO A 86 12.30 -3.65 -1.86
CA PRO A 86 13.57 -4.39 -1.93
C PRO A 86 13.49 -5.70 -2.73
N GLN A 87 12.29 -6.28 -2.87
CA GLN A 87 12.11 -7.55 -3.61
C GLN A 87 12.32 -7.41 -5.13
N PHE A 88 12.24 -6.18 -5.64
CA PHE A 88 12.39 -5.87 -7.06
C PHE A 88 13.75 -5.24 -7.41
N VAL A 89 14.61 -5.10 -6.42
CA VAL A 89 15.97 -4.58 -6.63
C VAL A 89 16.83 -5.65 -7.29
N VAL A 90 17.60 -5.24 -8.30
CA VAL A 90 18.53 -6.11 -9.03
C VAL A 90 19.96 -5.75 -8.62
N HIS A 91 20.79 -6.77 -8.41
CA HIS A 91 22.22 -6.57 -8.14
C HIS A 91 22.94 -6.17 -9.45
N ASN A 92 23.16 -4.87 -9.59
CA ASN A 92 23.90 -4.27 -10.70
C ASN A 92 24.67 -3.02 -10.19
N ASP A 93 25.38 -2.32 -11.08
CA ASP A 93 26.15 -1.11 -10.75
C ASP A 93 25.32 0.09 -10.30
N THR A 94 23.97 0.00 -10.39
CA THR A 94 23.08 1.10 -9.97
C THR A 94 22.89 1.07 -8.46
N PRO A 95 23.15 2.18 -7.74
CA PRO A 95 22.96 2.26 -6.30
C PRO A 95 21.54 1.86 -5.89
N LEU A 96 21.42 1.08 -4.81
CA LEU A 96 20.14 0.58 -4.27
C LEU A 96 19.10 1.70 -4.08
N GLY A 97 19.51 2.82 -3.51
CA GLY A 97 18.63 3.97 -3.30
C GLY A 97 18.02 4.51 -4.59
N VAL A 98 18.77 4.53 -5.70
CA VAL A 98 18.27 4.96 -7.01
C VAL A 98 17.25 3.97 -7.55
N GLN A 99 17.52 2.67 -7.46
CA GLN A 99 16.57 1.64 -7.88
C GLN A 99 15.26 1.73 -7.09
N MET A 100 15.33 1.91 -5.77
CA MET A 100 14.15 2.08 -4.92
C MET A 100 13.37 3.34 -5.23
N LEU A 101 14.03 4.46 -5.55
CA LEU A 101 13.36 5.69 -5.98
C LEU A 101 12.60 5.49 -7.31
N VAL A 102 13.22 4.83 -8.28
CA VAL A 102 12.58 4.53 -9.59
C VAL A 102 11.39 3.59 -9.40
N LEU A 103 11.56 2.50 -8.66
CA LEU A 103 10.47 1.56 -8.36
C LEU A 103 9.33 2.25 -7.60
N GLY A 104 9.65 3.09 -6.62
CA GLY A 104 8.65 3.88 -5.90
C GLY A 104 7.91 4.87 -6.79
N ALA A 105 8.61 5.52 -7.73
CA ALA A 105 8.00 6.42 -8.70
C ALA A 105 7.02 5.68 -9.62
N ILE A 106 7.42 4.51 -10.12
CA ILE A 106 6.56 3.64 -10.94
C ILE A 106 5.32 3.22 -10.13
N PHE A 107 5.52 2.77 -8.89
CA PHE A 107 4.42 2.35 -8.01
C PHE A 107 3.42 3.49 -7.77
N ILE A 108 3.91 4.71 -7.50
CA ILE A 108 3.07 5.88 -7.29
C ILE A 108 2.33 6.27 -8.56
N ALA A 109 2.98 6.22 -9.73
CA ALA A 109 2.33 6.52 -11.01
C ALA A 109 1.19 5.53 -11.30
N LEU A 110 1.44 4.23 -11.11
CA LEU A 110 0.41 3.21 -11.22
C LEU A 110 -0.72 3.42 -10.21
N GLY A 111 -0.39 3.71 -8.94
CA GLY A 111 -1.36 4.02 -7.90
C GLY A 111 -2.24 5.20 -8.30
N MET A 112 -1.67 6.31 -8.78
CA MET A 112 -2.45 7.47 -9.23
C MET A 112 -3.38 7.14 -10.41
N ILE A 113 -2.94 6.30 -11.35
CA ILE A 113 -3.77 5.87 -12.47
C ILE A 113 -4.95 5.05 -11.94
N PHE A 114 -4.69 4.02 -11.13
CA PHE A 114 -5.74 3.16 -10.59
C PHE A 114 -6.67 3.89 -9.64
N ASP A 115 -6.16 4.76 -8.77
CA ASP A 115 -6.98 5.58 -7.86
C ASP A 115 -7.86 6.56 -8.64
N SER A 116 -7.34 7.14 -9.73
CA SER A 116 -8.13 8.01 -10.62
C SER A 116 -9.24 7.24 -11.33
N LEU A 117 -8.92 6.07 -11.89
CA LEU A 117 -9.91 5.19 -12.51
C LEU A 117 -10.95 4.71 -11.51
N TYR A 118 -10.51 4.39 -10.28
CA TYR A 118 -11.40 4.00 -9.19
C TYR A 118 -12.31 5.16 -8.78
N ALA A 119 -11.79 6.37 -8.63
CA ALA A 119 -12.57 7.55 -8.27
C ALA A 119 -13.61 7.90 -9.34
N LEU A 120 -13.23 7.86 -10.63
CA LEU A 120 -14.13 8.06 -11.76
C LEU A 120 -15.19 6.95 -11.82
N GLY A 121 -14.76 5.70 -11.68
CA GLY A 121 -15.65 4.54 -11.64
C GLY A 121 -16.59 4.56 -10.44
N ALA A 122 -16.11 4.96 -9.27
CA ALA A 122 -16.91 5.07 -8.06
C ALA A 122 -17.95 6.19 -8.18
N GLY A 123 -17.60 7.30 -8.84
CA GLY A 123 -18.56 8.37 -9.17
C GLY A 123 -19.71 7.85 -10.04
N ALA A 124 -19.39 7.13 -11.11
CA ALA A 124 -20.38 6.49 -11.98
C ALA A 124 -21.14 5.34 -11.29
N ALA A 125 -20.42 4.55 -10.47
CA ALA A 125 -20.98 3.39 -9.80
C ALA A 125 -21.61 3.70 -8.43
N ARG A 126 -21.54 4.94 -7.95
CA ARG A 126 -22.06 5.34 -6.63
C ARG A 126 -23.52 4.89 -6.42
N GLN A 127 -24.34 5.02 -7.43
CA GLN A 127 -25.74 4.55 -7.38
C GLN A 127 -25.81 3.01 -7.34
N TRP A 128 -24.91 2.34 -8.06
CA TRP A 128 -24.87 0.87 -8.14
C TRP A 128 -24.32 0.23 -6.85
N PHE A 129 -23.30 0.81 -6.24
CA PHE A 129 -22.75 0.37 -4.95
C PHE A 129 -23.63 0.77 -3.77
N GLY A 130 -24.22 1.97 -3.78
CA GLY A 130 -25.13 2.45 -2.73
C GLY A 130 -26.41 1.62 -2.62
N ARG A 131 -26.82 0.94 -3.70
CA ARG A 131 -27.97 0.02 -3.70
C ARG A 131 -27.67 -1.35 -3.10
N SER A 132 -26.41 -1.71 -2.82
CA SER A 132 -26.05 -3.02 -2.30
C SER A 132 -24.84 -2.99 -1.37
N PRO A 133 -25.09 -2.93 -0.05
CA PRO A 133 -24.06 -3.05 0.98
C PRO A 133 -23.15 -4.26 0.79
N LYS A 134 -23.71 -5.37 0.29
CA LYS A 134 -22.96 -6.61 0.03
C LYS A 134 -21.83 -6.44 -1.00
N ARG A 135 -22.04 -5.60 -2.03
CA ARG A 135 -21.02 -5.39 -3.07
C ARG A 135 -19.79 -4.67 -2.52
N LEU A 136 -20.01 -3.68 -1.68
CA LEU A 136 -18.92 -2.93 -1.03
C LEU A 136 -18.17 -3.83 -0.03
N SER A 137 -18.92 -4.61 0.76
CA SER A 137 -18.35 -5.61 1.67
C SER A 137 -17.49 -6.63 0.93
N ASN A 138 -17.91 -7.09 -0.24
CA ASN A 138 -17.16 -8.04 -1.07
C ASN A 138 -15.83 -7.45 -1.57
N LEU A 139 -15.76 -6.16 -1.88
CA LEU A 139 -14.50 -5.49 -2.23
C LEU A 139 -13.50 -5.54 -1.06
N GLY A 140 -13.97 -5.35 0.17
CA GLY A 140 -13.13 -5.51 1.36
C GLY A 140 -12.58 -6.92 1.52
N VAL A 141 -13.37 -7.93 1.18
CA VAL A 141 -12.92 -9.34 1.20
C VAL A 141 -11.87 -9.58 0.12
N VAL A 142 -12.12 -9.15 -1.13
CA VAL A 142 -11.17 -9.34 -2.25
C VAL A 142 -9.85 -8.64 -1.95
N GLY A 143 -9.88 -7.40 -1.48
CA GLY A 143 -8.68 -6.66 -1.10
C GLY A 143 -7.93 -7.32 0.07
N GLY A 144 -8.66 -7.82 1.07
CA GLY A 144 -8.08 -8.53 2.21
C GLY A 144 -7.41 -9.84 1.81
N VAL A 145 -8.05 -10.64 0.95
CA VAL A 145 -7.47 -11.89 0.42
C VAL A 145 -6.22 -11.61 -0.41
N ALA A 146 -6.24 -10.56 -1.24
CA ALA A 146 -5.06 -10.15 -2.02
C ALA A 146 -3.89 -9.75 -1.11
N MET A 147 -4.14 -8.99 -0.03
CA MET A 147 -3.09 -8.63 0.93
C MET A 147 -2.52 -9.85 1.67
N ILE A 148 -3.37 -10.78 2.08
CA ILE A 148 -2.93 -12.04 2.70
C ILE A 148 -2.08 -12.84 1.71
N GLY A 149 -2.53 -12.96 0.46
CA GLY A 149 -1.79 -13.65 -0.60
C GLY A 149 -0.41 -13.03 -0.84
N LEU A 150 -0.31 -11.70 -0.89
CA LEU A 150 0.96 -10.99 -0.99
C LEU A 150 1.87 -11.25 0.23
N GLY A 151 1.33 -11.20 1.44
CA GLY A 151 2.09 -11.46 2.65
C GLY A 151 2.61 -12.89 2.72
N VAL A 152 1.80 -13.88 2.36
CA VAL A 152 2.21 -15.28 2.28
C VAL A 152 3.26 -15.47 1.18
N GLY A 153 3.04 -14.90 -0.01
CA GLY A 153 4.01 -14.93 -1.11
C GLY A 153 5.35 -14.34 -0.69
N LEU A 154 5.34 -13.17 -0.03
CA LEU A 154 6.55 -12.53 0.50
C LEU A 154 7.29 -13.40 1.51
N ALA A 155 6.57 -14.08 2.42
CA ALA A 155 7.18 -14.99 3.38
C ALA A 155 7.76 -16.25 2.72
N ALA A 156 7.13 -16.74 1.63
CA ALA A 156 7.53 -17.95 0.93
C ALA A 156 8.71 -17.74 -0.03
N THR A 157 8.92 -16.51 -0.54
CA THR A 157 10.10 -16.21 -1.38
C THR A 157 11.36 -16.34 -0.53
N GLY A 158 12.32 -17.20 -0.93
CA GLY A 158 13.62 -17.32 -0.27
C GLY A 158 14.35 -15.97 -0.22
N THR A 159 15.21 -15.77 0.76
CA THR A 159 16.26 -14.76 0.67
C THR A 159 17.23 -15.30 -0.38
N HIS A 160 17.25 -14.69 -1.57
CA HIS A 160 18.24 -15.05 -2.56
C HIS A 160 19.62 -14.66 -2.00
N ASP A 161 20.47 -15.66 -1.82
CA ASP A 161 21.90 -15.54 -1.55
C ASP A 161 22.60 -14.84 -2.71
#